data_9dec7d103636ca81ff4ca75eaad09650
#
_entry.id   9dec7d103636ca81ff4ca75eaad09650
#
_cell.length_a   1.000
_cell.length_b   1.000
_cell.length_c   1.000
_cell.angle_alpha   90.00
_cell.angle_beta   90.00
_cell.angle_gamma   90.00
#
_symmetry.space_group_name_H-M   'P 1'
#
loop_
_entity.id
_entity.type
_entity.pdbx_description
1 polymer ?
#
loop_
_entity_poly.entity_id
_entity_poly.type
_entity_poly.pdbx_seq_one_letter_code
_entity_poly.pdbx_strand_id
1 'polypeptide(L)'
;MKAVGVWFRSVDTGRYLYLLRNDIKHPGAWGLPGGKIETGETLLGGMERECMEELGSMPDYLRLIPLEKFTSTDNAFEYHTWVCIVDHEFVPVLNHEHLGYAWLDSGHWPKPMHPGLWSTVNLEAVQQKIEAVERSFHTAK
;
A
#
# COMPACT_ATOMS: atom_id res chain seq x y z
N MET A 1 -14.85 -7.59 -9.89
CA MET A 1 -14.33 -7.53 -8.51
C MET A 1 -13.28 -6.42 -8.43
N LYS A 2 -13.30 -5.64 -7.35
CA LYS A 2 -12.34 -4.56 -7.12
C LYS A 2 -11.58 -4.80 -5.83
N ALA A 3 -10.32 -4.38 -5.80
CA ALA A 3 -9.49 -4.43 -4.61
C ALA A 3 -8.63 -3.17 -4.55
N VAL A 4 -8.09 -2.88 -3.36
CA VAL A 4 -7.23 -1.72 -3.13
C VAL A 4 -5.99 -2.15 -2.38
N GLY A 5 -4.89 -1.45 -2.64
CA GLY A 5 -3.67 -1.52 -1.86
C GLY A 5 -3.22 -0.11 -1.49
N VAL A 6 -2.73 0.07 -0.28
CA VAL A 6 -2.35 1.38 0.25
C VAL A 6 -0.87 1.38 0.63
N TRP A 7 -0.11 2.24 -0.01
CA TRP A 7 1.31 2.39 0.24
C TRP A 7 1.52 3.64 1.10
N PHE A 8 1.64 3.44 2.40
CA PHE A 8 1.85 4.54 3.34
C PHE A 8 3.28 5.06 3.23
N ARG A 9 3.42 6.37 3.16
CA ARG A 9 4.70 7.06 3.18
C ARG A 9 4.71 8.11 4.29
N SER A 10 5.72 8.06 5.15
CA SER A 10 5.92 9.02 6.23
C SER A 10 6.65 10.25 5.72
N VAL A 11 6.14 11.44 6.04
CA VAL A 11 6.80 12.70 5.65
C VAL A 11 8.12 12.87 6.42
N ASP A 12 8.15 12.56 7.72
CA ASP A 12 9.32 12.81 8.53
C ASP A 12 10.51 11.91 8.23
N THR A 13 10.28 10.67 7.80
CA THR A 13 11.36 9.72 7.47
C THR A 13 11.54 9.48 5.98
N GLY A 14 10.49 9.71 5.18
CA GLY A 14 10.49 9.36 3.76
C GLY A 14 10.37 7.87 3.51
N ARG A 15 10.10 7.06 4.54
CA ARG A 15 10.01 5.60 4.40
C ARG A 15 8.59 5.14 4.12
N TYR A 16 8.49 3.97 3.50
CA TYR A 16 7.24 3.34 3.07
C TYR A 16 6.95 2.08 3.88
N LEU A 17 5.67 1.85 4.18
CA LEU A 17 5.22 0.69 4.96
C LEU A 17 4.96 -0.51 4.09
N TYR A 18 5.49 -1.67 4.53
CA TYR A 18 5.22 -2.99 3.97
C TYR A 18 4.76 -3.94 5.06
N LEU A 19 3.88 -4.87 4.70
CA LEU A 19 3.39 -5.90 5.61
C LEU A 19 3.84 -7.28 5.15
N LEU A 20 4.29 -8.12 6.09
CA LEU A 20 4.70 -9.49 5.82
C LEU A 20 3.48 -10.40 5.85
N ARG A 21 3.15 -11.00 4.73
CA ARG A 21 1.93 -11.80 4.55
C ARG A 21 2.02 -13.16 5.24
N ASN A 22 0.87 -13.60 5.74
CA ASN A 22 0.68 -14.92 6.37
C ASN A 22 -0.52 -15.63 5.78
N ASP A 23 -0.83 -15.41 4.51
CA ASP A 23 -1.94 -16.07 3.83
C ASP A 23 -1.46 -17.30 3.05
N ILE A 24 -2.41 -18.11 2.58
CA ILE A 24 -2.11 -19.36 1.88
C ILE A 24 -1.46 -19.12 0.51
N LYS A 25 -1.89 -18.06 -0.18
CA LYS A 25 -1.46 -17.80 -1.57
C LYS A 25 0.00 -17.32 -1.65
N HIS A 26 0.40 -16.43 -0.76
CA HIS A 26 1.71 -15.80 -0.82
C HIS A 26 2.31 -15.66 0.57
N PRO A 27 2.47 -16.79 1.32
CA PRO A 27 3.03 -16.71 2.68
C PRO A 27 4.49 -16.25 2.63
N GLY A 28 4.86 -15.36 3.54
CA GLY A 28 6.22 -14.84 3.63
C GLY A 28 6.55 -13.77 2.58
N ALA A 29 5.62 -13.38 1.72
CA ALA A 29 5.83 -12.28 0.78
C ALA A 29 5.46 -10.95 1.43
N TRP A 30 6.15 -9.88 1.05
CA TRP A 30 5.87 -8.53 1.50
C TRP A 30 4.87 -7.85 0.57
N GLY A 31 3.84 -7.27 1.13
CA GLY A 31 2.79 -6.58 0.39
C GLY A 31 2.36 -5.31 1.08
N LEU A 32 1.22 -4.77 0.61
CA LEU A 32 0.62 -3.54 1.14
C LEU A 32 -0.63 -3.87 1.94
N PRO A 33 -1.01 -3.00 2.90
CA PRO A 33 -2.35 -3.06 3.47
C PRO A 33 -3.40 -2.91 2.39
N GLY A 34 -4.51 -3.61 2.53
CA GLY A 34 -5.60 -3.52 1.58
C GLY A 34 -6.34 -4.84 1.41
N GLY A 35 -7.24 -4.88 0.45
CA GLY A 35 -8.01 -6.07 0.18
C GLY A 35 -9.19 -5.79 -0.75
N LYS A 36 -10.12 -6.73 -0.79
CA LYS A 36 -11.27 -6.68 -1.67
C LYS A 36 -12.29 -5.65 -1.21
N ILE A 37 -12.84 -4.92 -2.17
CA ILE A 37 -13.97 -4.02 -1.94
C ILE A 37 -15.25 -4.86 -1.92
N GLU A 38 -16.04 -4.69 -0.89
CA GLU A 38 -17.30 -5.41 -0.73
C GLU A 38 -18.42 -4.72 -1.51
N THR A 39 -19.46 -5.49 -1.84
CA THR A 39 -20.63 -4.96 -2.54
C THR A 39 -21.25 -3.82 -1.74
N GLY A 40 -21.49 -2.69 -2.40
CA GLY A 40 -22.06 -1.50 -1.77
C GLY A 40 -21.06 -0.56 -1.14
N GLU A 41 -19.77 -0.94 -1.05
CA GLU A 41 -18.73 -0.05 -0.58
C GLU A 41 -18.19 0.84 -1.70
N THR A 42 -17.78 2.07 -1.34
CA THR A 42 -16.92 2.88 -2.19
C THR A 42 -15.47 2.38 -2.08
N LEU A 43 -14.63 2.76 -3.03
CA LEU A 43 -13.19 2.44 -2.95
C LEU A 43 -12.58 2.99 -1.65
N LEU A 44 -12.90 4.23 -1.31
CA LEU A 44 -12.39 4.87 -0.09
C LEU A 44 -12.90 4.16 1.17
N GLY A 45 -14.19 3.83 1.23
CA GLY A 45 -14.77 3.13 2.37
C GLY A 45 -14.17 1.74 2.57
N GLY A 46 -13.98 0.99 1.49
CA GLY A 46 -13.34 -0.32 1.54
C GLY A 46 -11.88 -0.23 1.97
N MET A 47 -11.16 0.76 1.48
CA MET A 47 -9.78 1.03 1.88
C MET A 47 -9.68 1.31 3.38
N GLU A 48 -10.54 2.18 3.91
CA GLU A 48 -10.54 2.50 5.34
C GLU A 48 -10.87 1.26 6.19
N ARG A 49 -11.85 0.46 5.77
CA ARG A 49 -12.21 -0.77 6.47
C ARG A 49 -11.05 -1.77 6.50
N GLU A 50 -10.41 -2.01 5.36
CA GLU A 50 -9.27 -2.93 5.27
C GLU A 50 -8.10 -2.45 6.13
N CYS A 51 -7.80 -1.14 6.12
CA CYS A 51 -6.75 -0.60 6.97
C CYS A 51 -7.07 -0.75 8.45
N MET A 52 -8.32 -0.53 8.86
CA MET A 52 -8.73 -0.76 10.24
C MET A 52 -8.55 -2.21 10.66
N GLU A 53 -8.91 -3.16 9.78
CA GLU A 53 -8.77 -4.59 10.06
C GLU A 53 -7.29 -5.00 10.16
N GLU A 54 -6.45 -4.51 9.25
CA GLU A 54 -5.07 -4.97 9.11
C GLU A 54 -4.07 -4.19 9.94
N LEU A 55 -4.36 -2.93 10.27
CA LEU A 55 -3.46 -2.04 11.01
C LEU A 55 -3.96 -1.69 12.41
N GLY A 56 -5.19 -2.08 12.75
CA GLY A 56 -5.82 -1.75 14.01
C GLY A 56 -6.49 -0.39 14.04
N SER A 57 -6.19 0.47 13.08
CA SER A 57 -6.82 1.77 12.90
C SER A 57 -6.56 2.27 11.48
N MET A 58 -7.35 3.25 11.03
CA MET A 58 -7.00 4.03 9.85
C MET A 58 -6.23 5.26 10.34
N PRO A 59 -4.93 5.36 10.03
CA PRO A 59 -4.14 6.53 10.44
C PRO A 59 -4.68 7.81 9.80
N ASP A 60 -4.56 8.95 10.50
CA ASP A 60 -4.80 10.24 9.89
C ASP A 60 -3.79 10.47 8.77
N TYR A 61 -4.25 10.99 7.65
CA TYR A 61 -3.36 11.20 6.50
C TYR A 61 -3.55 12.60 5.91
N LEU A 62 -2.48 13.09 5.28
CA LEU A 62 -2.45 14.40 4.63
C LEU A 62 -2.98 14.35 3.20
N ARG A 63 -2.64 13.29 2.49
CA ARG A 63 -3.00 13.09 1.07
C ARG A 63 -3.18 11.62 0.77
N LEU A 64 -4.09 11.34 -0.16
CA LEU A 64 -4.27 10.04 -0.76
C LEU A 64 -4.10 10.21 -2.28
N ILE A 65 -3.04 9.63 -2.83
CA ILE A 65 -2.62 9.88 -4.21
C ILE A 65 -2.80 8.62 -5.04
N PRO A 66 -3.64 8.62 -6.08
CA PRO A 66 -3.75 7.48 -6.98
C PRO A 66 -2.41 7.20 -7.66
N LEU A 67 -1.94 5.96 -7.57
CA LEU A 67 -0.68 5.55 -8.16
C LEU A 67 -0.90 4.74 -9.43
N GLU A 68 -1.75 3.72 -9.35
CA GLU A 68 -1.99 2.81 -10.46
C GLU A 68 -3.39 2.21 -10.37
N LYS A 69 -4.00 1.97 -11.52
CA LYS A 69 -5.19 1.13 -11.65
C LYS A 69 -4.84 -0.01 -12.60
N PHE A 70 -4.82 -1.23 -12.09
CA PHE A 70 -4.66 -2.43 -12.90
C PHE A 70 -6.03 -3.00 -13.22
N THR A 71 -6.26 -3.35 -14.48
CA THR A 71 -7.48 -4.03 -14.92
C THR A 71 -7.07 -5.30 -15.63
N SER A 72 -7.67 -6.43 -15.24
CA SER A 72 -7.40 -7.71 -15.92
C SER A 72 -7.90 -7.69 -17.37
N THR A 73 -7.34 -8.58 -18.21
CA THR A 73 -7.66 -8.60 -19.63
C THR A 73 -9.13 -8.90 -19.90
N ASP A 74 -9.81 -9.63 -19.01
CA ASP A 74 -11.23 -9.94 -19.10
C ASP A 74 -12.12 -8.89 -18.43
N ASN A 75 -11.53 -7.81 -17.88
CA ASN A 75 -12.21 -6.76 -17.13
C ASN A 75 -12.95 -7.24 -15.87
N ALA A 76 -12.69 -8.47 -15.42
CA ALA A 76 -13.36 -9.02 -14.24
C ALA A 76 -12.74 -8.55 -12.93
N PHE A 77 -11.52 -8.03 -12.96
CA PHE A 77 -10.79 -7.60 -11.76
C PHE A 77 -10.12 -6.26 -11.98
N GLU A 78 -10.29 -5.34 -11.01
CA GLU A 78 -9.57 -4.07 -10.93
C GLU A 78 -8.83 -4.00 -9.60
N TYR A 79 -7.57 -3.54 -9.64
CA TYR A 79 -6.78 -3.32 -8.44
C TYR A 79 -6.28 -1.87 -8.44
N HIS A 80 -6.64 -1.14 -7.40
CA HIS A 80 -6.26 0.26 -7.23
C HIS A 80 -5.18 0.38 -6.17
N THR A 81 -4.04 0.98 -6.54
CA THR A 81 -2.95 1.25 -5.62
C THR A 81 -2.87 2.75 -5.37
N TRP A 82 -2.84 3.13 -4.11
CA TRP A 82 -2.70 4.52 -3.69
C TRP A 82 -1.47 4.70 -2.81
N VAL A 83 -0.81 5.88 -2.93
CA VAL A 83 0.16 6.34 -1.93
C VAL A 83 -0.61 7.17 -0.91
N CYS A 84 -0.46 6.83 0.35
CA CYS A 84 -1.10 7.52 1.47
C CYS A 84 -0.04 8.23 2.30
N ILE A 85 -0.06 9.56 2.27
CA ILE A 85 0.94 10.39 2.95
C ILE A 85 0.51 10.61 4.39
N VAL A 86 1.35 10.21 5.34
CA VAL A 86 1.15 10.43 6.77
C VAL A 86 2.29 11.26 7.34
N ASP A 87 2.05 11.99 8.44
CA ASP A 87 3.08 12.84 9.05
C ASP A 87 4.24 12.01 9.59
N HIS A 88 3.94 10.92 10.26
CA HIS A 88 4.92 10.11 10.99
C HIS A 88 4.68 8.62 10.74
N GLU A 89 5.71 7.83 10.90
CA GLU A 89 5.57 6.38 10.95
C GLU A 89 4.70 6.01 12.15
N PHE A 90 3.93 4.96 11.99
CA PHE A 90 3.10 4.41 13.05
C PHE A 90 3.41 2.94 13.26
N VAL A 91 3.06 2.40 14.42
CA VAL A 91 3.20 0.98 14.73
C VAL A 91 1.85 0.33 14.49
N PRO A 92 1.70 -0.50 13.44
CA PRO A 92 0.43 -1.15 13.18
C PRO A 92 0.13 -2.23 14.23
N VAL A 93 -1.14 -2.43 14.54
CA VAL A 93 -1.60 -3.55 15.34
C VAL A 93 -2.11 -4.60 14.36
N LEU A 94 -1.28 -5.59 14.08
CA LEU A 94 -1.52 -6.58 13.04
C LEU A 94 -2.54 -7.63 13.49
N ASN A 95 -3.32 -8.14 12.52
CA ASN A 95 -4.19 -9.29 12.73
C ASN A 95 -3.51 -10.57 12.20
N HIS A 96 -4.25 -11.67 12.13
CA HIS A 96 -3.72 -12.98 11.72
C HIS A 96 -3.25 -13.04 10.27
N GLU A 97 -3.61 -12.07 9.42
CA GLU A 97 -3.25 -12.06 8.00
C GLU A 97 -1.79 -11.63 7.76
N HIS A 98 -1.17 -11.02 8.75
CA HIS A 98 0.20 -10.51 8.63
C HIS A 98 1.03 -10.86 9.86
N LEU A 99 2.30 -11.23 9.63
CA LEU A 99 3.25 -11.61 10.68
C LEU A 99 4.15 -10.48 11.14
N GLY A 100 4.31 -9.44 10.33
CA GLY A 100 5.21 -8.35 10.67
C GLY A 100 5.07 -7.19 9.71
N TYR A 101 5.83 -6.14 9.98
CA TYR A 101 5.85 -4.93 9.15
C TYR A 101 7.24 -4.34 9.07
N ALA A 102 7.47 -3.51 8.06
CA ALA A 102 8.71 -2.75 7.94
C ALA A 102 8.45 -1.42 7.26
N TRP A 103 9.16 -0.40 7.71
CA TRP A 103 9.24 0.90 7.05
C TRP A 103 10.60 0.97 6.37
N LEU A 104 10.61 1.11 5.03
CA LEU A 104 11.83 1.08 4.23
C LEU A 104 11.92 2.30 3.32
N ASP A 105 13.14 2.75 3.07
CA ASP A 105 13.41 3.87 2.18
C ASP A 105 12.99 3.55 0.74
N SER A 106 12.72 4.60 -0.03
CA SER A 106 12.43 4.48 -1.46
C SER A 106 13.56 3.73 -2.17
N GLY A 107 13.19 2.73 -2.97
CA GLY A 107 14.17 1.93 -3.71
C GLY A 107 14.78 0.78 -2.92
N HIS A 108 14.54 0.68 -1.62
CA HIS A 108 14.98 -0.44 -0.78
C HIS A 108 13.80 -1.39 -0.53
N TRP A 109 13.46 -2.17 -1.54
CA TRP A 109 12.28 -3.03 -1.48
C TRP A 109 12.53 -4.29 -0.68
N PRO A 110 11.56 -4.73 0.14
CA PRO A 110 11.68 -5.98 0.88
C PRO A 110 11.61 -7.17 -0.07
N LYS A 111 12.19 -8.28 0.32
CA LYS A 111 12.21 -9.51 -0.49
C LYS A 111 11.78 -10.69 0.36
N PRO A 112 10.98 -11.62 -0.21
CA PRO A 112 10.31 -11.51 -1.51
C PRO A 112 9.12 -10.57 -1.46
N MET A 113 8.84 -9.90 -2.57
CA MET A 113 7.64 -9.06 -2.71
C MET A 113 6.49 -9.88 -3.29
N HIS A 114 5.27 -9.55 -2.88
CA HIS A 114 4.08 -10.05 -3.54
C HIS A 114 4.18 -9.76 -5.05
N PRO A 115 3.85 -10.73 -5.94
CA PRO A 115 4.02 -10.53 -7.38
C PRO A 115 3.32 -9.31 -7.95
N GLY A 116 2.11 -8.99 -7.46
CA GLY A 116 1.38 -7.80 -7.90
C GLY A 116 2.10 -6.51 -7.54
N LEU A 117 2.64 -6.42 -6.31
CA LEU A 117 3.40 -5.26 -5.89
C LEU A 117 4.70 -5.14 -6.68
N TRP A 118 5.40 -6.25 -6.90
CA TRP A 118 6.61 -6.29 -7.74
C TRP A 118 6.34 -5.72 -9.13
N SER A 119 5.25 -6.16 -9.77
CA SER A 119 4.86 -5.67 -11.08
C SER A 119 4.58 -4.16 -11.06
N THR A 120 3.86 -3.68 -10.04
CA THR A 120 3.51 -2.26 -9.92
C THR A 120 4.74 -1.39 -9.79
N VAL A 121 5.69 -1.74 -8.90
CA VAL A 121 6.86 -0.87 -8.65
C VAL A 121 7.86 -0.88 -9.81
N ASN A 122 7.75 -1.83 -10.74
CA ASN A 122 8.61 -1.89 -11.92
C ASN A 122 8.02 -1.19 -13.15
N LEU A 123 6.81 -0.65 -13.06
CA LEU A 123 6.23 0.14 -14.15
C LEU A 123 6.88 1.52 -14.19
N GLU A 124 7.33 1.95 -15.37
CA GLU A 124 7.96 3.25 -15.54
C GLU A 124 7.03 4.39 -15.10
N ALA A 125 5.76 4.32 -15.47
CA ALA A 125 4.77 5.33 -15.08
C ALA A 125 4.63 5.44 -13.56
N VAL A 126 4.70 4.31 -12.84
CA VAL A 126 4.65 4.29 -11.38
C VAL A 126 5.92 4.89 -10.80
N GLN A 127 7.09 4.55 -11.34
CA GLN A 127 8.37 5.10 -10.89
C GLN A 127 8.40 6.61 -11.04
N GLN A 128 7.88 7.15 -12.15
CA GLN A 128 7.77 8.59 -12.37
C GLN A 128 6.84 9.27 -11.36
N LYS A 129 5.72 8.63 -11.02
CA LYS A 129 4.81 9.15 -10.00
C LYS A 129 5.46 9.15 -8.61
N ILE A 130 6.22 8.11 -8.27
CA ILE A 130 6.95 8.04 -7.01
C ILE A 130 7.99 9.15 -6.93
N GLU A 131 8.72 9.40 -8.01
CA GLU A 131 9.67 10.53 -8.06
C GLU A 131 8.97 11.87 -7.82
N ALA A 132 7.79 12.07 -8.39
CA ALA A 132 7.00 13.28 -8.17
C ALA A 132 6.55 13.40 -6.71
N VAL A 133 6.12 12.30 -6.09
CA VAL A 133 5.78 12.24 -4.66
C VAL A 133 6.99 12.60 -3.82
N GLU A 134 8.16 12.03 -4.12
CA GLU A 134 9.40 12.31 -3.39
C GLU A 134 9.79 13.79 -3.45
N ARG A 135 9.61 14.43 -4.61
CA ARG A 135 9.86 15.86 -4.75
C ARG A 135 8.87 16.72 -3.96
N SER A 136 7.62 16.28 -3.86
CA SER A 136 6.55 17.04 -3.20
C SER A 136 6.55 16.90 -1.68
N PHE A 137 7.00 15.74 -1.17
CA PHE A 137 6.92 15.39 0.25
C PHE A 137 8.28 14.93 0.78
N HIS A 138 9.37 15.59 0.35
CA HIS A 138 10.69 15.23 0.83
C HIS A 138 10.81 15.49 2.32
N THR A 139 11.67 14.70 2.99
CA THR A 139 11.92 14.86 4.42
C THR A 139 12.62 16.17 4.71
N ALA A 140 12.20 16.85 5.78
CA ALA A 140 12.93 18.00 6.32
C ALA A 140 14.23 17.49 6.95
N LYS A 141 15.31 18.20 6.70
CA LYS A 141 16.62 17.87 7.28
C LYS A 141 17.15 19.01 8.11
#